data_5f6999ea1e8acd129e5b854e06d855a6
#
_entry.id   5f6999ea1e8acd129e5b854e06d855a6
#
_cell.length_a   1.000
_cell.length_b   1.000
_cell.length_c   1.000
_cell.angle_alpha   90.00
_cell.angle_beta   90.00
_cell.angle_gamma   90.00
#
_symmetry.space_group_name_H-M   'P 1'
#
loop_
_entity.id
_entity.type
_entity.pdbx_description
1 polymer ?
#
loop_
_entity_poly.entity_id
_entity_poly.type
_entity_poly.pdbx_seq_one_letter_code
_entity_poly.pdbx_strand_id
1 'polypeptide(L)'
;GVTFDDWGQHVASYPIFASAHHALDPPYPEQHPRPSGLQAYSGVCGQEFIDFPNWPKELQGMIVKVRYKSTNRVELLRWKEYEYGYEEEYVSDIIFSTNLSFIPVDLRYGPGGAMYVCDWYNPVKGHAQYSLRDERRDRKSGRIWRIMPKEAKPVNPPKITGASLPQLLNLLKRPEYRYRYWAKREIREMKPITVKK
;
A
#
# COMPACT_ATOMS: atom_id res chain seq x y z
N GLY A 1 -4.59 3.17 7.19
CA GLY A 1 -4.07 2.10 6.34
C GLY A 1 -2.94 1.33 7.00
N VAL A 2 -2.73 0.12 6.55
CA VAL A 2 -1.62 -0.72 7.03
C VAL A 2 -0.95 -1.37 5.81
N THR A 3 0.37 -1.37 5.81
CA THR A 3 1.19 -2.17 4.90
C THR A 3 2.38 -2.76 5.67
N PHE A 4 3.23 -3.52 5.00
CA PHE A 4 4.39 -4.14 5.61
C PHE A 4 5.66 -3.75 4.86
N ASP A 5 6.72 -3.54 5.60
CA ASP A 5 8.05 -3.36 5.03
C ASP A 5 8.69 -4.71 4.63
N ASP A 6 9.93 -4.65 4.14
CA ASP A 6 10.68 -5.84 3.72
C ASP A 6 10.99 -6.84 4.85
N TRP A 7 11.01 -6.37 6.08
CA TRP A 7 11.26 -7.18 7.27
C TRP A 7 9.98 -7.80 7.84
N GLY A 8 8.83 -7.43 7.29
CA GLY A 8 7.53 -7.88 7.76
C GLY A 8 6.99 -7.06 8.95
N GLN A 9 7.61 -5.92 9.24
CA GLN A 9 7.12 -5.00 10.24
C GLN A 9 5.96 -4.20 9.65
N HIS A 10 4.90 -4.00 10.40
CA HIS A 10 3.75 -3.27 9.90
C HIS A 10 3.95 -1.76 9.99
N VAL A 11 3.55 -1.09 8.95
CA VAL A 11 3.51 0.36 8.85
C VAL A 11 2.05 0.80 8.88
N ALA A 12 1.67 1.51 9.93
CA ALA A 12 0.30 1.97 10.12
C ALA A 12 0.20 3.49 9.92
N SER A 13 -0.79 3.91 9.16
CA SER A 13 -1.11 5.33 8.99
C SER A 13 -2.40 5.67 9.70
N TYR A 14 -2.32 6.63 10.59
CA TYR A 14 -3.47 7.12 11.35
C TYR A 14 -4.26 8.17 10.55
N PRO A 15 -5.59 8.08 10.54
CA PRO A 15 -6.40 8.95 9.70
C PRO A 15 -6.55 10.38 10.25
N ILE A 16 -6.18 10.65 11.49
CA ILE A 16 -6.52 11.89 12.16
C ILE A 16 -5.29 12.68 12.63
N PHE A 17 -4.28 12.03 13.18
CA PHE A 17 -3.20 12.72 13.91
C PHE A 17 -1.82 12.65 13.26
N ALA A 18 -1.55 11.62 12.49
CA ALA A 18 -0.23 11.42 11.94
C ALA A 18 -0.27 10.61 10.66
N SER A 19 0.75 10.74 9.87
CA SER A 19 0.84 10.06 8.59
C SER A 19 1.12 8.57 8.76
N ALA A 20 2.22 8.22 9.35
CA ALA A 20 2.58 6.84 9.64
C ALA A 20 3.46 6.74 10.88
N HIS A 21 3.43 5.59 11.50
CA HIS A 21 4.47 5.17 12.42
C HIS A 21 4.75 3.70 12.20
N HIS A 22 5.95 3.33 12.50
CA HIS A 22 6.39 1.95 12.50
C HIS A 22 6.10 1.36 13.88
N ALA A 23 5.27 0.36 13.93
CA ALA A 23 4.99 -0.34 15.17
C ALA A 23 5.81 -1.64 15.19
N LEU A 24 6.92 -1.58 15.83
CA LEU A 24 7.54 -2.76 16.43
C LEU A 24 6.67 -3.07 17.63
N ASP A 25 5.91 -4.08 17.65
CA ASP A 25 4.96 -4.46 18.71
C ASP A 25 5.63 -4.53 20.12
N PRO A 26 6.11 -3.41 20.69
CA PRO A 26 6.71 -3.41 22.01
C PRO A 26 5.61 -3.60 23.04
N PRO A 27 5.88 -4.30 24.13
CA PRO A 27 4.87 -4.60 25.15
C PRO A 27 4.37 -3.37 25.92
N TYR A 28 5.09 -2.23 25.78
CA TYR A 28 4.74 -1.00 26.49
C TYR A 28 4.45 0.13 25.49
N PRO A 29 3.31 0.83 25.63
CA PRO A 29 2.92 1.91 24.73
C PRO A 29 3.95 3.04 24.59
N GLU A 30 4.68 3.35 25.65
CA GLU A 30 5.75 4.37 25.67
C GLU A 30 6.98 4.02 24.84
N GLN A 31 7.13 2.77 24.46
CA GLN A 31 8.20 2.28 23.59
C GLN A 31 7.85 2.35 22.11
N HIS A 32 6.60 2.69 21.79
CA HIS A 32 6.19 2.84 20.40
C HIS A 32 6.87 4.06 19.79
N PRO A 33 7.43 3.94 18.57
CA PRO A 33 8.00 5.07 17.89
C PRO A 33 6.94 6.17 17.69
N ARG A 34 7.38 7.42 17.79
CA ARG A 34 6.49 8.54 17.51
C ARG A 34 6.02 8.50 16.07
N PRO A 35 4.77 8.88 15.79
CA PRO A 35 4.31 9.04 14.42
C PRO A 35 5.21 9.99 13.65
N SER A 36 5.53 9.64 12.42
CA SER A 36 6.29 10.52 11.54
C SER A 36 5.50 11.80 11.22
N GLY A 37 6.21 12.91 11.13
CA GLY A 37 5.72 14.27 11.30
C GLY A 37 4.80 14.88 10.24
N LEU A 38 4.33 14.16 9.24
CA LEU A 38 3.35 14.73 8.31
C LEU A 38 1.94 14.66 8.90
N GLN A 39 1.31 15.81 9.05
CA GLN A 39 -0.07 15.87 9.53
C GLN A 39 -0.99 15.14 8.55
N ALA A 40 -1.72 14.16 9.05
CA ALA A 40 -2.80 13.54 8.30
C ALA A 40 -4.02 14.45 8.32
N TYR A 41 -4.13 15.32 7.36
CA TYR A 41 -5.33 16.18 7.20
C TYR A 41 -6.58 15.39 6.80
N SER A 42 -6.43 14.13 6.43
CA SER A 42 -7.52 13.34 5.93
C SER A 42 -7.24 11.85 6.09
N GLY A 43 -8.31 11.07 6.13
CA GLY A 43 -8.21 9.64 6.26
C GLY A 43 -7.27 9.01 5.24
N VAL A 44 -6.39 8.16 5.74
CA VAL A 44 -5.55 7.28 4.94
C VAL A 44 -6.13 5.89 5.03
N CYS A 45 -6.42 5.28 3.87
CA CYS A 45 -6.94 3.91 3.82
C CYS A 45 -5.91 2.96 3.21
N GLY A 46 -5.71 3.02 1.91
CA GLY A 46 -4.74 2.19 1.21
C GLY A 46 -3.35 2.79 1.22
N GLN A 47 -2.35 1.95 1.37
CA GLN A 47 -0.94 2.30 1.22
C GLN A 47 -0.12 1.09 0.82
N GLU A 48 0.93 1.30 0.01
CA GLU A 48 1.83 0.25 -0.48
C GLU A 48 3.22 0.83 -0.74
N PHE A 49 4.26 0.01 -0.58
CA PHE A 49 5.60 0.34 -1.06
C PHE A 49 5.76 0.05 -2.54
N ILE A 50 6.55 0.87 -3.24
CA ILE A 50 6.92 0.63 -4.63
C ILE A 50 8.10 -0.33 -4.64
N ASP A 51 7.87 -1.57 -5.06
CA ASP A 51 8.86 -2.64 -5.08
C ASP A 51 8.92 -3.42 -6.41
N PHE A 52 8.06 -3.07 -7.37
CA PHE A 52 8.05 -3.71 -8.68
C PHE A 52 9.09 -3.12 -9.64
N PRO A 53 9.92 -3.94 -10.31
CA PRO A 53 11.04 -3.49 -11.12
C PRO A 53 10.65 -2.73 -12.39
N ASN A 54 9.37 -2.75 -12.78
CA ASN A 54 8.85 -1.96 -13.89
C ASN A 54 8.47 -0.52 -13.49
N TRP A 55 8.68 -0.15 -12.24
CA TRP A 55 8.60 1.23 -11.78
C TRP A 55 10.00 1.87 -11.80
N PRO A 56 10.10 3.20 -12.03
CA PRO A 56 11.37 3.92 -12.05
C PRO A 56 12.24 3.63 -10.83
N LYS A 57 13.54 3.52 -11.05
CA LYS A 57 14.49 3.17 -9.99
C LYS A 57 14.48 4.19 -8.84
N GLU A 58 14.30 5.44 -9.15
CA GLU A 58 14.23 6.55 -8.18
C GLU A 58 12.99 6.50 -7.28
N LEU A 59 11.98 5.72 -7.66
CA LEU A 59 10.75 5.54 -6.88
C LEU A 59 10.78 4.26 -6.02
N GLN A 60 11.76 3.38 -6.22
CA GLN A 60 11.83 2.14 -5.46
C GLN A 60 11.98 2.40 -3.95
N GLY A 61 11.21 1.67 -3.15
CA GLY A 61 11.18 1.83 -1.70
C GLY A 61 10.38 3.04 -1.20
N MET A 62 9.87 3.88 -2.08
CA MET A 62 8.92 4.92 -1.68
C MET A 62 7.57 4.33 -1.33
N ILE A 63 6.83 5.01 -0.47
CA ILE A 63 5.48 4.63 -0.08
C ILE A 63 4.44 5.48 -0.81
N VAL A 64 3.38 4.83 -1.25
CA VAL A 64 2.22 5.48 -1.89
C VAL A 64 1.03 5.37 -0.97
N LYS A 65 0.31 6.48 -0.78
CA LYS A 65 -0.86 6.56 0.11
C LYS A 65 -2.04 7.23 -0.56
N VAL A 66 -3.22 6.68 -0.33
CA VAL A 66 -4.47 7.33 -0.73
C VAL A 66 -4.93 8.32 0.35
N ARG A 67 -5.42 9.48 -0.09
CA ARG A 67 -6.04 10.49 0.75
C ARG A 67 -7.49 10.69 0.30
N TYR A 68 -8.43 10.12 1.03
CA TYR A 68 -9.82 10.09 0.59
C TYR A 68 -10.64 11.32 1.01
N LYS A 69 -10.23 12.02 2.07
CA LYS A 69 -11.02 13.13 2.61
C LYS A 69 -10.27 14.45 2.46
N SER A 70 -10.92 15.44 1.88
CA SER A 70 -10.47 16.81 1.63
C SER A 70 -9.44 17.02 0.52
N THR A 71 -8.65 16.04 0.14
CA THR A 71 -7.52 16.26 -0.76
C THR A 71 -7.61 15.55 -2.11
N ASN A 72 -8.41 14.50 -2.23
CA ASN A 72 -8.66 13.81 -3.50
C ASN A 72 -7.39 13.42 -4.26
N ARG A 73 -6.43 12.81 -3.57
CA ARG A 73 -5.10 12.55 -4.13
C ARG A 73 -4.55 11.17 -3.74
N VAL A 74 -3.58 10.74 -4.50
CA VAL A 74 -2.70 9.63 -4.18
C VAL A 74 -1.29 10.18 -4.07
N GLU A 75 -0.76 10.19 -2.87
CA GLU A 75 0.52 10.80 -2.53
C GLU A 75 1.67 9.82 -2.66
N LEU A 76 2.83 10.34 -3.09
CA LEU A 76 4.12 9.67 -3.08
C LEU A 76 4.97 10.27 -1.98
N LEU A 77 5.47 9.42 -1.10
CA LEU A 77 6.29 9.82 0.03
C LEU A 77 7.59 9.03 0.04
N ARG A 78 8.69 9.69 0.38
CA ARG A 78 9.96 9.02 0.63
C ARG A 78 9.95 8.46 2.04
N TRP A 79 10.26 7.19 2.16
CA TRP A 79 10.43 6.50 3.43
C TRP A 79 11.90 6.59 3.85
N LYS A 80 12.17 7.26 4.96
CA LYS A 80 13.53 7.44 5.49
C LYS A 80 13.67 6.66 6.77
N GLU A 81 14.74 5.87 6.85
CA GLU A 81 15.13 5.17 8.06
C GLU A 81 16.15 5.99 8.82
N TYR A 82 15.99 6.07 10.11
CA TYR A 82 16.91 6.66 11.06
C TYR A 82 17.37 5.62 12.07
N GLU A 83 18.34 5.99 12.90
CA GLU A 83 18.89 5.13 13.94
C GLU A 83 17.80 4.53 14.86
N TYR A 84 16.75 5.28 15.14
CA TYR A 84 15.68 4.89 16.08
C TYR A 84 14.26 4.99 15.51
N GLY A 85 14.09 4.99 14.21
CA GLY A 85 12.76 5.07 13.63
C GLY A 85 12.72 5.43 12.15
N TYR A 86 11.56 5.91 11.73
CA TYR A 86 11.27 6.22 10.34
C TYR A 86 10.60 7.58 10.21
N GLU A 87 10.83 8.23 9.08
CA GLU A 87 10.19 9.47 8.72
C GLU A 87 9.65 9.39 7.30
N GLU A 88 8.52 10.04 7.08
CA GLU A 88 7.95 10.23 5.76
C GLU A 88 8.17 11.65 5.27
N GLU A 89 8.69 11.78 4.06
CA GLU A 89 8.83 13.05 3.37
C GLU A 89 7.92 13.05 2.14
N TYR A 90 7.01 14.01 2.06
CA TYR A 90 6.18 14.19 0.87
C TYR A 90 7.04 14.58 -0.34
N VAL A 91 6.82 13.90 -1.45
CA VAL A 91 7.54 14.13 -2.71
C VAL A 91 6.62 14.77 -3.75
N SER A 92 5.50 14.13 -4.04
CA SER A 92 4.55 14.61 -5.05
C SER A 92 3.22 13.86 -4.95
N ASP A 93 2.26 14.26 -5.77
CA ASP A 93 1.07 13.47 -6.03
C ASP A 93 1.29 12.58 -7.26
N ILE A 94 0.96 11.29 -7.16
CA ILE A 94 0.85 10.40 -8.32
C ILE A 94 -0.45 10.67 -9.05
N ILE A 95 -1.52 10.93 -8.29
CA ILE A 95 -2.82 11.35 -8.82
C ILE A 95 -3.29 12.54 -8.00
N PHE A 96 -3.74 13.56 -8.71
CA PHE A 96 -4.54 14.64 -8.16
C PHE A 96 -5.80 14.81 -9.01
N SER A 97 -6.95 14.98 -8.38
CA SER A 97 -8.21 15.21 -9.10
C SER A 97 -8.91 16.45 -8.59
N THR A 98 -9.30 17.30 -9.55
CA THR A 98 -10.20 18.44 -9.28
C THR A 98 -11.66 18.00 -9.16
N ASN A 99 -11.99 16.78 -9.55
CA ASN A 99 -13.31 16.20 -9.36
C ASN A 99 -13.50 15.80 -7.89
N LEU A 100 -14.35 16.52 -7.19
CA LEU A 100 -14.63 16.28 -5.76
C LEU A 100 -15.27 14.92 -5.48
N SER A 101 -15.79 14.25 -6.49
CA SER A 101 -16.34 12.90 -6.36
C SER A 101 -15.26 11.81 -6.43
N PHE A 102 -14.03 12.15 -6.84
CA PHE A 102 -12.91 11.22 -6.76
C PHE A 102 -12.55 10.97 -5.30
N ILE A 103 -12.69 9.73 -4.84
CA ILE A 103 -12.40 9.32 -3.47
C ILE A 103 -11.58 8.04 -3.50
N PRO A 104 -10.25 8.15 -3.58
CA PRO A 104 -9.39 6.98 -3.51
C PRO A 104 -9.44 6.38 -2.10
N VAL A 105 -9.86 5.12 -1.98
CA VAL A 105 -10.06 4.45 -0.69
C VAL A 105 -9.10 3.30 -0.46
N ASP A 106 -8.60 2.67 -1.51
CA ASP A 106 -7.57 1.64 -1.39
C ASP A 106 -6.67 1.63 -2.62
N LEU A 107 -5.48 1.10 -2.47
CA LEU A 107 -4.57 0.84 -3.57
C LEU A 107 -3.80 -0.46 -3.33
N ARG A 108 -3.56 -1.20 -4.43
CA ARG A 108 -2.80 -2.45 -4.40
C ARG A 108 -2.03 -2.63 -5.71
N TYR A 109 -0.87 -3.26 -5.61
CA TYR A 109 -0.21 -3.75 -6.80
C TYR A 109 -0.83 -5.05 -7.29
N GLY A 110 -1.08 -5.13 -8.58
CA GLY A 110 -1.39 -6.37 -9.26
C GLY A 110 -0.13 -7.18 -9.59
N PRO A 111 -0.30 -8.44 -10.00
CA PRO A 111 0.84 -9.35 -10.21
C PRO A 111 1.80 -8.93 -11.33
N GLY A 112 1.35 -8.08 -12.24
CA GLY A 112 2.19 -7.52 -13.31
C GLY A 112 2.85 -6.18 -12.96
N GLY A 113 2.76 -5.72 -11.70
CA GLY A 113 3.37 -4.47 -11.25
C GLY A 113 2.58 -3.21 -11.62
N ALA A 114 1.34 -3.34 -12.10
CA ALA A 114 0.44 -2.20 -12.20
C ALA A 114 -0.17 -1.89 -10.83
N MET A 115 -0.29 -0.62 -10.50
CA MET A 115 -1.01 -0.17 -9.31
C MET A 115 -2.49 -0.01 -9.65
N TYR A 116 -3.35 -0.55 -8.81
CA TYR A 116 -4.80 -0.39 -8.90
C TYR A 116 -5.28 0.45 -7.75
N VAL A 117 -6.01 1.51 -8.07
CA VAL A 117 -6.59 2.44 -7.08
C VAL A 117 -8.10 2.31 -7.12
N CYS A 118 -8.67 1.93 -5.98
CA CYS A 118 -10.12 1.87 -5.82
C CYS A 118 -10.65 3.28 -5.54
N ASP A 119 -11.55 3.74 -6.39
CA ASP A 119 -12.21 5.04 -6.29
C ASP A 119 -13.69 4.83 -5.98
N TRP A 120 -14.08 5.20 -4.77
CA TRP A 120 -15.47 5.08 -4.33
C TRP A 120 -16.42 5.95 -5.18
N TYR A 121 -15.91 7.05 -5.70
CA TYR A 121 -16.66 7.99 -6.53
C TYR A 121 -17.99 8.45 -5.91
N ASN A 122 -17.90 9.35 -4.97
CA ASN A 122 -19.09 9.87 -4.30
C ASN A 122 -19.02 11.39 -4.09
N PRO A 123 -20.01 12.18 -4.56
CA PRO A 123 -20.01 13.62 -4.33
C PRO A 123 -20.26 13.99 -2.87
N VAL A 124 -20.78 13.07 -2.07
CA VAL A 124 -21.07 13.28 -0.66
C VAL A 124 -20.09 12.52 0.21
N LYS A 125 -19.25 13.24 0.93
CA LYS A 125 -18.25 12.71 1.87
C LYS A 125 -18.69 13.01 3.30
N GLY A 126 -18.62 12.00 4.16
CA GLY A 126 -18.91 12.19 5.58
C GLY A 126 -19.13 10.87 6.30
N HIS A 127 -19.38 10.97 7.59
CA HIS A 127 -19.78 9.83 8.39
C HIS A 127 -21.14 9.30 7.94
N ALA A 128 -21.37 8.00 8.11
CA ALA A 128 -22.57 7.33 7.67
C ALA A 128 -23.86 8.01 8.15
N GLN A 129 -23.89 8.48 9.38
CA GLN A 129 -25.05 9.14 9.96
C GLN A 129 -25.46 10.43 9.26
N TYR A 130 -24.53 11.12 8.60
CA TYR A 130 -24.83 12.36 7.88
C TYR A 130 -25.10 12.16 6.42
N SER A 131 -24.45 11.21 5.79
CA SER A 131 -24.43 11.06 4.34
C SER A 131 -25.36 9.97 3.79
N LEU A 132 -25.82 9.03 4.61
CA LEU A 132 -26.63 7.90 4.12
C LEU A 132 -27.96 8.31 3.48
N ARG A 133 -28.56 9.41 3.94
CA ARG A 133 -29.86 9.93 3.48
C ARG A 133 -29.74 11.03 2.43
N ASP A 134 -28.51 11.48 2.14
CA ASP A 134 -28.32 12.57 1.18
C ASP A 134 -28.63 12.07 -0.24
N GLU A 135 -29.57 12.75 -0.91
CA GLU A 135 -30.03 12.39 -2.25
C GLU A 135 -28.96 12.55 -3.32
N ARG A 136 -27.97 13.43 -3.07
CA ARG A 136 -26.84 13.64 -3.98
C ARG A 136 -25.86 12.47 -3.97
N ARG A 137 -26.00 11.55 -3.03
CA ARG A 137 -25.10 10.41 -2.88
C ARG A 137 -25.22 9.47 -4.08
N ASP A 138 -24.12 9.22 -4.76
CA ASP A 138 -24.05 8.18 -5.77
C ASP A 138 -24.00 6.80 -5.08
N ARG A 139 -24.94 5.93 -5.43
CA ARG A 139 -25.09 4.58 -4.85
C ARG A 139 -24.82 3.48 -5.86
N LYS A 140 -24.43 3.83 -7.07
CA LYS A 140 -24.29 2.89 -8.19
C LYS A 140 -22.92 2.94 -8.86
N SER A 141 -22.18 4.02 -8.70
CA SER A 141 -20.89 4.20 -9.35
C SER A 141 -19.74 3.78 -8.44
N GLY A 142 -18.68 3.36 -9.05
CA GLY A 142 -17.38 3.09 -8.48
C GLY A 142 -16.39 2.90 -9.62
N ARG A 143 -15.11 3.11 -9.37
CA ARG A 143 -14.08 2.98 -10.41
C ARG A 143 -12.85 2.30 -9.84
N ILE A 144 -12.14 1.61 -10.73
CA ILE A 144 -10.81 1.10 -10.44
C ILE A 144 -9.87 1.68 -11.49
N TRP A 145 -8.94 2.48 -11.04
CA TRP A 145 -7.90 3.06 -11.89
C TRP A 145 -6.70 2.12 -11.94
N ARG A 146 -6.23 1.84 -13.14
CA ARG A 146 -4.98 1.10 -13.37
C ARG A 146 -3.90 2.09 -13.77
N ILE A 147 -2.83 2.11 -12.99
CA ILE A 147 -1.72 3.05 -13.15
C ILE A 147 -0.45 2.26 -13.41
N MET A 148 0.30 2.69 -14.41
CA MET A 148 1.65 2.22 -14.69
C MET A 148 2.52 3.39 -15.15
N PRO A 149 3.84 3.34 -14.94
CA PRO A 149 4.73 4.29 -15.58
C PRO A 149 4.56 4.24 -17.11
N LYS A 150 4.70 5.40 -17.75
CA LYS A 150 4.63 5.51 -19.21
C LYS A 150 5.65 4.56 -19.82
N GLU A 151 5.25 3.82 -20.84
CA GLU A 151 6.07 2.85 -21.57
C GLU A 151 6.51 1.61 -20.77
N ALA A 152 6.18 1.51 -19.48
CA ALA A 152 6.50 0.33 -18.71
C ALA A 152 5.68 -0.89 -19.20
N LYS A 153 6.37 -2.01 -19.34
CA LYS A 153 5.72 -3.29 -19.66
C LYS A 153 5.36 -4.01 -18.36
N PRO A 154 4.23 -4.75 -18.34
CA PRO A 154 3.90 -5.59 -17.20
C PRO A 154 5.02 -6.60 -16.93
N VAL A 155 5.30 -6.83 -15.67
CA VAL A 155 6.17 -7.95 -15.24
C VAL A 155 5.41 -9.24 -15.42
N ASN A 156 6.05 -10.28 -15.95
CA ASN A 156 5.45 -11.61 -15.98
C ASN A 156 5.39 -12.17 -14.56
N PRO A 157 4.18 -12.44 -14.03
CA PRO A 157 4.05 -12.99 -12.69
C PRO A 157 4.65 -14.40 -12.64
N PRO A 158 5.42 -14.72 -11.59
CA PRO A 158 5.97 -16.05 -11.43
C PRO A 158 4.86 -17.06 -11.10
N LYS A 159 5.08 -18.31 -11.44
CA LYS A 159 4.26 -19.41 -10.92
C LYS A 159 4.50 -19.52 -9.41
N ILE A 160 3.44 -19.52 -8.63
CA ILE A 160 3.48 -19.65 -7.17
C ILE A 160 2.77 -20.93 -6.76
N THR A 161 1.46 -21.00 -6.97
CA THR A 161 0.67 -22.19 -6.66
C THR A 161 1.13 -23.40 -7.48
N GLY A 162 1.46 -24.48 -6.80
CA GLY A 162 2.00 -25.70 -7.42
C GLY A 162 3.41 -25.54 -7.99
N ALA A 163 4.16 -24.53 -7.57
CA ALA A 163 5.58 -24.42 -7.86
C ALA A 163 6.39 -25.40 -7.00
N SER A 164 7.54 -25.86 -7.50
CA SER A 164 8.46 -26.71 -6.73
C SER A 164 9.15 -25.92 -5.62
N LEU A 165 9.62 -26.59 -4.59
CA LEU A 165 10.36 -25.95 -3.49
C LEU A 165 11.56 -25.11 -3.99
N PRO A 166 12.42 -25.56 -4.91
CA PRO A 166 13.50 -24.72 -5.43
C PRO A 166 13.01 -23.45 -6.13
N GLN A 167 11.89 -23.52 -6.87
CA GLN A 167 11.28 -22.36 -7.50
C GLN A 167 10.78 -21.36 -6.45
N LEU A 168 10.10 -21.82 -5.41
CA LEU A 168 9.61 -20.96 -4.33
C LEU A 168 10.77 -20.32 -3.55
N LEU A 169 11.81 -21.09 -3.24
CA LEU A 169 13.01 -20.54 -2.56
C LEU A 169 13.69 -19.47 -3.41
N ASN A 170 13.69 -19.62 -4.73
CA ASN A 170 14.23 -18.57 -5.62
C ASN A 170 13.37 -17.31 -5.62
N LEU A 171 12.07 -17.41 -5.42
CA LEU A 171 11.17 -16.25 -5.29
C LEU A 171 11.46 -15.43 -4.03
N LEU A 172 12.03 -16.02 -2.98
CA LEU A 172 12.41 -15.29 -1.76
C LEU A 172 13.54 -14.26 -1.99
N LYS A 173 14.23 -14.36 -3.12
CA LYS A 173 15.31 -13.41 -3.53
C LYS A 173 14.77 -12.22 -4.33
N ARG A 174 13.47 -12.23 -4.68
CA ARG A 174 12.87 -11.18 -5.51
C ARG A 174 12.65 -9.91 -4.69
N PRO A 175 12.78 -8.71 -5.29
CA PRO A 175 12.50 -7.44 -4.61
C PRO A 175 11.03 -7.29 -4.24
N GLU A 176 10.13 -7.84 -5.05
CA GLU A 176 8.70 -7.69 -4.84
C GLU A 176 8.25 -8.44 -3.57
N TYR A 177 7.88 -7.69 -2.54
CA TYR A 177 7.38 -8.24 -1.26
C TYR A 177 6.24 -9.25 -1.48
N ARG A 178 5.32 -8.95 -2.38
CA ARG A 178 4.16 -9.81 -2.68
C ARG A 178 4.57 -11.21 -3.12
N TYR A 179 5.59 -11.34 -3.96
CA TYR A 179 6.08 -12.65 -4.41
C TYR A 179 6.75 -13.42 -3.28
N ARG A 180 7.55 -12.72 -2.46
CA ARG A 180 8.17 -13.34 -1.26
C ARG A 180 7.10 -13.80 -0.27
N TYR A 181 6.09 -13.00 -0.03
CA TYR A 181 4.98 -13.33 0.87
C TYR A 181 4.22 -14.58 0.41
N TRP A 182 3.81 -14.64 -0.86
CA TRP A 182 3.10 -15.78 -1.40
C TRP A 182 3.95 -17.04 -1.45
N ALA A 183 5.24 -16.92 -1.81
CA ALA A 183 6.18 -18.04 -1.76
C ALA A 183 6.34 -18.61 -0.33
N LYS A 184 6.45 -17.74 0.68
CA LYS A 184 6.49 -18.17 2.08
C LYS A 184 5.22 -18.92 2.50
N ARG A 185 4.06 -18.49 2.04
CA ARG A 185 2.79 -19.19 2.32
C ARG A 185 2.78 -20.59 1.71
N GLU A 186 3.07 -20.72 0.43
CA GLU A 186 3.13 -22.01 -0.26
C GLU A 186 4.13 -22.97 0.42
N ILE A 187 5.30 -22.48 0.80
CA ILE A 187 6.31 -23.29 1.51
C ILE A 187 5.76 -23.81 2.86
N ARG A 188 5.03 -22.98 3.61
CA ARG A 188 4.42 -23.38 4.89
C ARG A 188 3.35 -24.46 4.73
N GLU A 189 2.65 -24.46 3.60
CA GLU A 189 1.60 -25.45 3.29
C GLU A 189 2.16 -26.76 2.75
N MET A 190 3.45 -26.79 2.38
CA MET A 190 4.10 -28.03 1.92
C MET A 190 4.24 -29.04 3.06
N LYS A 191 4.12 -30.33 2.72
CA LYS A 191 4.37 -31.41 3.69
C LYS A 191 5.80 -31.33 4.23
N PRO A 192 6.04 -31.57 5.53
CA PRO A 192 7.38 -31.44 6.15
C PRO A 192 8.51 -32.19 5.44
N ILE A 193 8.20 -33.34 4.83
CA ILE A 193 9.17 -34.15 4.09
C ILE A 193 9.69 -33.45 2.82
N THR A 194 8.87 -32.58 2.22
CA THR A 194 9.23 -31.81 1.02
C THR A 194 10.15 -30.65 1.36
N VAL A 195 10.06 -30.15 2.59
CA VAL A 195 10.84 -28.98 3.07
C VAL A 195 12.20 -29.42 3.63
N LYS A 196 12.32 -30.66 4.11
CA LYS A 196 13.58 -31.19 4.67
C LYS A 196 14.58 -31.71 3.62
N LYS A 197 14.21 -31.84 2.38
CA LYS A 197 15.07 -32.21 1.26
C LYS A 197 15.63 -30.95 0.58
#